data_108aa227a23c1d27473918d666beaf96
#
_entry.id   108aa227a23c1d27473918d666beaf96
#
_cell.length_a   1.000
_cell.length_b   1.000
_cell.length_c   1.000
_cell.angle_alpha   90.00
_cell.angle_beta   90.00
_cell.angle_gamma   90.00
#
_symmetry.space_group_name_H-M   'P 1'
#
loop_
_entity.id
_entity.type
_entity.pdbx_description
1 polymer ?
#
loop_
_entity_poly.entity_id
_entity_poly.type
_entity_poly.pdbx_seq_one_letter_code
_entity_poly.pdbx_strand_id
1 'polypeptide(L)'
;MKTIAIDAYFQSEVQQVVCAIPLGFVLTYGHVARLIGHPQHARQVGLVLKRIGEAQAPCHRVVNSSGRLVPSWDEQGELLHQEGVKFKANGCVDLRQSLWKPYDIQNE
;
A
#
# COMPACT_ATOMS: atom_id res chain seq x y z
N MET A 1 9.04 -11.95 -24.40
CA MET A 1 8.51 -11.97 -23.14
C MET A 1 7.48 -10.89 -22.94
N LYS A 2 6.54 -11.13 -22.14
CA LYS A 2 5.56 -10.15 -22.01
C LYS A 2 5.52 -9.55 -20.67
N THR A 3 5.15 -8.31 -20.63
CA THR A 3 4.95 -7.59 -19.43
C THR A 3 3.63 -8.02 -18.88
N ILE A 4 3.52 -8.05 -17.59
CA ILE A 4 2.25 -8.37 -17.00
C ILE A 4 1.28 -7.24 -17.28
N ALA A 5 0.08 -7.58 -17.64
CA ALA A 5 -0.95 -6.61 -17.89
C ALA A 5 -1.78 -6.42 -16.64
N ILE A 6 -2.40 -5.25 -16.52
CA ILE A 6 -3.34 -5.02 -15.44
C ILE A 6 -4.66 -5.61 -15.87
N ASP A 7 -4.85 -6.86 -15.51
CA ASP A 7 -6.09 -7.56 -15.84
C ASP A 7 -6.87 -7.81 -14.56
N ALA A 8 -8.02 -8.45 -14.70
CA ALA A 8 -8.91 -8.65 -13.56
C ALA A 8 -8.27 -9.49 -12.46
N TYR A 9 -7.43 -10.44 -12.83
CA TYR A 9 -6.80 -11.29 -11.84
C TYR A 9 -5.77 -10.51 -11.02
N PHE A 10 -4.90 -9.76 -11.71
CA PHE A 10 -3.91 -8.95 -11.02
C PHE A 10 -4.60 -7.91 -10.12
N GLN A 11 -5.64 -7.27 -10.66
CA GLN A 11 -6.38 -6.29 -9.90
C GLN A 11 -7.00 -6.89 -8.64
N SER A 12 -7.56 -8.08 -8.77
CA SER A 12 -8.17 -8.77 -7.64
C SER A 12 -7.14 -9.08 -6.56
N GLU A 13 -5.96 -9.52 -6.96
CA GLU A 13 -4.92 -9.83 -5.98
C GLU A 13 -4.45 -8.58 -5.24
N VAL A 14 -4.26 -7.48 -5.96
CA VAL A 14 -3.88 -6.22 -5.33
C VAL A 14 -4.95 -5.81 -4.34
N GLN A 15 -6.19 -5.88 -4.75
CA GLN A 15 -7.30 -5.47 -3.90
C GLN A 15 -7.34 -6.30 -2.62
N GLN A 16 -7.16 -7.60 -2.74
CA GLN A 16 -7.20 -8.48 -1.58
C GLN A 16 -6.11 -8.15 -0.56
N VAL A 17 -4.90 -7.91 -1.05
CA VAL A 17 -3.80 -7.58 -0.15
C VAL A 17 -4.04 -6.24 0.54
N VAL A 18 -4.47 -5.24 -0.23
CA VAL A 18 -4.67 -3.92 0.34
C VAL A 18 -5.82 -3.93 1.35
N CYS A 19 -6.87 -4.67 1.06
CA CYS A 19 -7.98 -4.80 2.00
C CYS A 19 -7.57 -5.50 3.29
N ALA A 20 -6.50 -6.28 3.26
CA ALA A 20 -6.02 -6.98 4.45
C ALA A 20 -5.14 -6.13 5.35
N ILE A 21 -4.68 -4.97 4.88
CA ILE A 21 -3.83 -4.11 5.72
C ILE A 21 -4.63 -3.65 6.93
N PRO A 22 -4.16 -3.95 8.14
CA PRO A 22 -4.93 -3.56 9.32
C PRO A 22 -4.90 -2.07 9.55
N LEU A 23 -5.91 -1.59 10.22
CA LEU A 23 -6.01 -0.18 10.59
C LEU A 23 -4.79 0.20 11.42
N GLY A 24 -4.19 1.33 11.10
CA GLY A 24 -2.99 1.79 11.79
C GLY A 24 -1.68 1.38 11.14
N PHE A 25 -1.77 0.62 10.04
CA PHE A 25 -0.58 0.16 9.33
C PHE A 25 -0.65 0.54 7.86
N VAL A 26 0.50 0.48 7.20
CA VAL A 26 0.60 0.75 5.77
C VAL A 26 1.48 -0.30 5.10
N LEU A 27 1.35 -0.38 3.78
CA LEU A 27 2.32 -1.09 2.95
C LEU A 27 2.86 -0.13 1.92
N THR A 28 4.00 -0.46 1.31
CA THR A 28 4.47 0.27 0.15
C THR A 28 3.98 -0.44 -1.10
N TYR A 29 4.01 0.27 -2.23
CA TYR A 29 3.63 -0.35 -3.50
C TYR A 29 4.48 -1.59 -3.78
N GLY A 30 5.78 -1.49 -3.46
CA GLY A 30 6.68 -2.63 -3.66
C GLY A 30 6.35 -3.82 -2.76
N HIS A 31 5.93 -3.55 -1.53
CA HIS A 31 5.54 -4.64 -0.63
C HIS A 31 4.27 -5.33 -1.12
N VAL A 32 3.30 -4.56 -1.62
CA VAL A 32 2.10 -5.17 -2.19
C VAL A 32 2.49 -6.06 -3.37
N ALA A 33 3.33 -5.53 -4.26
CA ALA A 33 3.76 -6.29 -5.43
C ALA A 33 4.44 -7.59 -5.02
N ARG A 34 5.28 -7.52 -4.00
CA ARG A 34 6.01 -8.69 -3.54
C ARG A 34 5.08 -9.75 -2.95
N LEU A 35 4.10 -9.30 -2.18
CA LEU A 35 3.16 -10.22 -1.56
C LEU A 35 2.33 -11.01 -2.56
N ILE A 36 2.07 -10.42 -3.73
CA ILE A 36 1.29 -11.12 -4.75
C ILE A 36 2.19 -11.85 -5.76
N GLY A 37 3.50 -11.88 -5.49
CA GLY A 37 4.40 -12.66 -6.32
C GLY A 37 4.92 -11.94 -7.55
N HIS A 38 4.75 -10.62 -7.63
CA HIS A 38 5.21 -9.83 -8.77
C HIS A 38 6.06 -8.65 -8.30
N PRO A 39 7.25 -8.93 -7.71
CA PRO A 39 8.01 -7.87 -7.04
C PRO A 39 8.47 -6.74 -7.93
N GLN A 40 8.46 -6.95 -9.25
CA GLN A 40 8.90 -5.92 -10.18
C GLN A 40 7.77 -5.04 -10.68
N HIS A 41 6.56 -5.23 -10.15
CA HIS A 41 5.38 -4.57 -10.69
C HIS A 41 4.75 -3.56 -9.74
N ALA A 42 5.59 -2.86 -8.96
CA ALA A 42 5.08 -1.86 -8.03
C ALA A 42 4.30 -0.74 -8.74
N ARG A 43 4.77 -0.34 -9.94
CA ARG A 43 4.08 0.69 -10.69
C ARG A 43 2.67 0.25 -11.05
N GLN A 44 2.53 -1.00 -11.48
CA GLN A 44 1.22 -1.53 -11.84
C GLN A 44 0.29 -1.60 -10.64
N VAL A 45 0.83 -1.87 -9.45
CA VAL A 45 0.03 -1.81 -8.23
C VAL A 45 -0.56 -0.40 -8.07
N GLY A 46 0.26 0.63 -8.26
CA GLY A 46 -0.23 2.00 -8.15
C GLY A 46 -1.34 2.29 -9.14
N LEU A 47 -1.20 1.79 -10.37
CA LEU A 47 -2.23 2.00 -11.38
C LEU A 47 -3.54 1.31 -11.02
N VAL A 48 -3.45 0.11 -10.46
CA VAL A 48 -4.65 -0.59 -9.99
C VAL A 48 -5.35 0.22 -8.90
N LEU A 49 -4.60 0.70 -7.91
CA LEU A 49 -5.20 1.44 -6.82
C LEU A 49 -5.88 2.71 -7.30
N LYS A 50 -5.27 3.37 -8.27
CA LYS A 50 -5.88 4.55 -8.87
C LYS A 50 -7.18 4.20 -9.58
N ARG A 51 -7.23 3.03 -10.19
CA ARG A 51 -8.41 2.58 -10.93
C ARG A 51 -9.55 2.19 -9.99
N ILE A 52 -9.26 1.41 -8.95
CA ILE A 52 -10.33 0.90 -8.10
C ILE A 52 -10.79 1.91 -7.06
N GLY A 53 -9.89 2.72 -6.56
CA GLY A 53 -10.24 3.79 -5.64
C GLY A 53 -10.59 3.33 -4.24
N GLU A 54 -10.83 4.30 -3.39
CA GLU A 54 -11.02 4.09 -1.97
C GLU A 54 -12.30 3.31 -1.66
N ALA A 55 -13.26 3.35 -2.57
CA ALA A 55 -14.51 2.63 -2.35
C ALA A 55 -14.33 1.12 -2.35
N GLN A 56 -13.29 0.63 -2.99
CA GLN A 56 -13.10 -0.82 -3.11
C GLN A 56 -11.96 -1.35 -2.25
N ALA A 57 -11.08 -0.50 -1.80
CA ALA A 57 -9.97 -0.91 -0.93
C ALA A 57 -9.43 0.32 -0.24
N PRO A 58 -8.82 0.17 0.95
CA PRO A 58 -8.25 1.32 1.66
C PRO A 58 -6.94 1.74 1.01
N CYS A 59 -7.04 2.32 -0.18
CA CYS A 59 -5.87 2.72 -0.97
C CYS A 59 -4.99 3.69 -0.22
N HIS A 60 -5.55 4.43 0.73
CA HIS A 60 -4.76 5.38 1.52
C HIS A 60 -3.71 4.69 2.37
N ARG A 61 -3.82 3.38 2.58
CA ARG A 61 -2.84 2.63 3.38
C ARG A 61 -1.66 2.13 2.56
N VAL A 62 -1.50 2.64 1.33
CA VAL A 62 -0.35 2.28 0.50
C VAL A 62 0.43 3.54 0.18
N VAL A 63 1.75 3.50 0.43
CA VAL A 63 2.62 4.66 0.26
C VAL A 63 3.84 4.23 -0.56
N ASN A 64 4.71 5.19 -0.90
CA ASN A 64 5.89 4.82 -1.68
C ASN A 64 6.98 4.22 -0.77
N SER A 65 8.09 3.84 -1.36
CA SER A 65 9.14 3.13 -0.63
C SER A 65 9.78 3.95 0.49
N SER A 66 9.61 5.26 0.46
CA SER A 66 10.12 6.15 1.51
C SER A 66 9.04 6.55 2.51
N GLY A 67 7.84 6.03 2.37
CA GLY A 67 6.72 6.43 3.21
C GLY A 67 6.03 7.69 2.74
N ARG A 68 6.35 8.15 1.54
CA ARG A 68 5.79 9.39 1.03
C ARG A 68 4.37 9.20 0.55
N LEU A 69 3.53 10.16 0.87
CA LEU A 69 2.13 10.14 0.47
C LEU A 69 1.97 10.52 -1.00
N VAL A 70 0.80 10.21 -1.55
CA VAL A 70 0.48 10.56 -2.93
C VAL A 70 0.36 12.08 -3.04
N PRO A 71 1.10 12.71 -3.96
CA PRO A 71 0.99 14.16 -4.12
C PRO A 71 -0.43 14.56 -4.49
N SER A 72 -0.87 15.69 -3.98
CA SER A 72 -2.17 16.26 -4.29
C SER A 72 -3.36 15.45 -3.78
N TRP A 73 -3.13 14.50 -2.87
CA TRP A 73 -4.20 13.77 -2.24
C TRP A 73 -4.15 14.05 -0.74
N ASP A 74 -4.67 15.20 -0.35
CA ASP A 74 -4.55 15.65 1.04
C ASP A 74 -5.26 14.75 2.02
N GLU A 75 -6.33 14.11 1.59
CA GLU A 75 -7.11 13.26 2.48
C GLU A 75 -6.34 12.04 2.93
N GLN A 76 -5.34 11.60 2.16
CA GLN A 76 -4.57 10.44 2.56
C GLN A 76 -3.94 10.62 3.93
N GLY A 77 -3.28 11.75 4.12
CA GLY A 77 -2.63 12.02 5.39
C GLY A 77 -3.62 12.11 6.54
N GLU A 78 -4.77 12.73 6.28
CA GLU A 78 -5.79 12.86 7.31
C GLU A 78 -6.30 11.50 7.75
N LEU A 79 -6.56 10.63 6.79
CA LEU A 79 -7.06 9.30 7.11
C LEU A 79 -6.03 8.50 7.89
N LEU A 80 -4.76 8.56 7.47
CA LEU A 80 -3.71 7.83 8.17
C LEU A 80 -3.49 8.34 9.58
N HIS A 81 -3.56 9.66 9.77
CA HIS A 81 -3.44 10.21 11.12
C HIS A 81 -4.59 9.74 12.01
N GLN A 82 -5.80 9.71 11.48
CA GLN A 82 -6.95 9.25 12.23
C GLN A 82 -6.81 7.79 12.64
N GLU A 83 -6.09 7.01 11.84
CA GLU A 83 -5.91 5.60 12.12
C GLU A 83 -4.72 5.32 13.02
N GLY A 84 -4.01 6.35 13.44
CA GLY A 84 -2.90 6.19 14.36
C GLY A 84 -1.57 5.85 13.71
N VAL A 85 -1.46 6.00 12.40
CA VAL A 85 -0.21 5.77 11.68
C VAL A 85 0.83 6.81 12.14
N LYS A 86 2.07 6.38 12.34
CA LYS A 86 3.14 7.25 12.80
C LYS A 86 3.84 7.93 11.64
N PHE A 87 4.13 9.20 11.82
CA PHE A 87 4.79 10.01 10.79
C PHE A 87 6.10 10.56 11.29
N LYS A 88 7.02 10.78 10.36
CA LYS A 88 8.27 11.46 10.67
C LYS A 88 8.10 12.96 10.49
N ALA A 89 9.09 13.72 10.97
CA ALA A 89 9.04 15.18 10.90
C ALA A 89 8.92 15.68 9.47
N ASN A 90 9.43 14.92 8.50
CA ASN A 90 9.39 15.35 7.10
C ASN A 90 8.05 15.06 6.42
N GLY A 91 7.07 14.55 7.15
CA GLY A 91 5.75 14.29 6.59
C GLY A 91 5.56 12.91 5.99
N CYS A 92 6.61 12.11 5.96
CA CYS A 92 6.49 10.74 5.46
C CYS A 92 6.05 9.81 6.58
N VAL A 93 5.38 8.73 6.21
CA VAL A 93 5.05 7.70 7.20
C VAL A 93 6.34 7.10 7.75
N ASP A 94 6.37 6.89 9.06
CA ASP A 94 7.50 6.23 9.67
C ASP A 94 7.34 4.73 9.48
N LEU A 95 7.99 4.21 8.45
CA LEU A 95 7.82 2.81 8.07
C LEU A 95 8.39 1.85 9.12
N ARG A 96 9.30 2.33 9.95
CA ARG A 96 9.83 1.46 11.01
C ARG A 96 8.76 1.11 12.02
N GLN A 97 7.81 2.00 12.24
CA GLN A 97 6.75 1.79 13.20
C GLN A 97 5.45 1.34 12.59
N SER A 98 5.17 1.74 11.37
CA SER A 98 3.83 1.56 10.82
C SER A 98 3.74 0.61 9.64
N LEU A 99 4.86 0.05 9.18
CA LEU A 99 4.80 -0.89 8.08
C LEU A 99 4.20 -2.21 8.55
N TRP A 100 3.20 -2.70 7.82
CA TRP A 100 2.60 -3.98 8.12
C TRP A 100 3.55 -5.10 7.71
N LYS A 101 3.79 -6.02 8.63
CA LYS A 101 4.74 -7.11 8.41
C LYS A 101 4.08 -8.45 8.67
N PRO A 102 3.20 -8.89 7.78
CA PRO A 102 2.42 -10.10 8.04
C PRO A 102 3.27 -11.34 8.25
N TYR A 103 4.47 -11.38 7.64
CA TYR A 103 5.30 -12.55 7.78
C TYR A 103 6.15 -12.55 9.04
N ASP A 104 6.34 -11.39 9.64
CA ASP A 104 7.16 -11.29 10.83
C ASP A 104 6.47 -11.89 12.05
N ILE A 105 5.16 -11.89 12.02
CA ILE A 105 4.39 -12.41 13.14
C ILE A 105 4.70 -13.86 13.39
N GLN A 106 5.04 -14.58 12.34
CA GLN A 106 5.24 -16.01 12.46
C GLN A 106 6.57 -16.37 13.07
N ASN A 107 7.42 -15.42 13.24
CA ASN A 107 8.73 -15.65 13.82
C ASN A 107 8.79 -15.41 15.30
N GLU A 108 7.68 -15.08 15.89
CA GLU A 108 7.64 -14.75 17.32
C GLU A 108 7.80 -15.94 18.22
#